data_6eb879f58c97beb99ddbea79c6e0ea1b
#
_entry.id   6eb879f58c97beb99ddbea79c6e0ea1b
#
_cell.length_a   1.000
_cell.length_b   1.000
_cell.length_c   1.000
_cell.angle_alpha   90.00
_cell.angle_beta   90.00
_cell.angle_gamma   90.00
#
_symmetry.space_group_name_H-M   'P 1'
#
loop_
_entity.id
_entity.type
_entity.pdbx_description
1 polymer ?
#
loop_
_entity_poly.entity_id
_entity_poly.type
_entity_poly.pdbx_seq_one_letter_code
_entity_poly.pdbx_strand_id
1 'polypeptide(L)'
;MTTGRRYTGGTIAFAVFMLLAARVADAQQSVSDVLSFLVTNRSIPTGDFVRDEQAAIATRDTISKLLVLELATLPSSSGGGFTYRLDPALGTVIRASDSFGPLFTERSLLAGRGRASFGMSFSSVSYDNIDGRSLRDGTLVSTASIFRGDTAPFDVETITLKFRTDTVTLNGTVGITDQLDISAGIPFIRLNLEGERVDNYRGQQLVQASGSASTAGLGDIVVRARYNMYRAGASGMAVGAEVRLPTGNEEDLLGTGSTSFTPRFIGSYEQDRVGIHGEVGYTLRGVSEALTYAGAVTAVAAPRLTLVGELLGRRLNAVGRLVETTLPHPRLAGVDTVRLTSSDETADRLLVVAGFKWNIASTWLLTANVLRPLTDVGLNARWVPSVTFDYWFD
;
A
#
# COMPACT_ATOMS: atom_id res chain seq x y z
N MET A 1 46.60 -29.32 3.26
CA MET A 1 45.39 -29.62 4.03
C MET A 1 44.46 -28.44 3.87
N THR A 2 43.52 -28.53 2.95
CA THR A 2 42.55 -27.49 2.58
C THR A 2 41.19 -27.84 3.22
N THR A 3 40.78 -27.06 4.20
CA THR A 3 39.48 -27.20 4.87
C THR A 3 38.41 -26.50 4.06
N GLY A 4 37.55 -27.30 3.44
CA GLY A 4 36.37 -26.83 2.72
C GLY A 4 35.29 -26.30 3.70
N ARG A 5 34.95 -25.02 3.54
CA ARG A 5 33.85 -24.35 4.24
C ARG A 5 32.55 -24.72 3.52
N ARG A 6 31.69 -25.53 4.14
CA ARG A 6 30.38 -25.94 3.60
C ARG A 6 29.39 -24.79 3.73
N TYR A 7 28.85 -24.34 2.59
CA TYR A 7 27.71 -23.43 2.53
C TYR A 7 26.40 -24.21 2.73
N THR A 8 25.89 -24.25 3.94
CA THR A 8 24.60 -24.91 4.25
C THR A 8 23.43 -23.91 4.41
N GLY A 9 23.66 -22.61 4.25
CA GLY A 9 22.62 -21.59 4.42
C GLY A 9 21.74 -21.30 3.21
N GLY A 10 22.20 -21.63 2.00
CA GLY A 10 21.47 -21.29 0.77
C GLY A 10 20.30 -22.21 0.41
N THR A 11 20.32 -23.43 0.92
CA THR A 11 19.35 -24.47 0.52
C THR A 11 18.01 -24.33 1.27
N ILE A 12 18.00 -23.78 2.47
CA ILE A 12 16.78 -23.62 3.28
C ILE A 12 15.94 -22.44 2.76
N ALA A 13 16.55 -21.35 2.33
CA ALA A 13 15.85 -20.19 1.78
C ALA A 13 15.16 -20.53 0.43
N PHE A 14 15.79 -21.37 -0.40
CA PHE A 14 15.24 -21.79 -1.68
C PHE A 14 14.08 -22.79 -1.54
N ALA A 15 14.10 -23.64 -0.52
CA ALA A 15 13.02 -24.61 -0.23
C ALA A 15 11.74 -23.93 0.30
N VAL A 16 11.85 -22.86 1.09
CA VAL A 16 10.71 -22.06 1.54
C VAL A 16 10.07 -21.30 0.37
N PHE A 17 10.87 -20.88 -0.62
CA PHE A 17 10.40 -20.20 -1.83
C PHE A 17 9.63 -21.15 -2.77
N MET A 18 10.04 -22.42 -2.88
CA MET A 18 9.36 -23.43 -3.71
C MET A 18 8.03 -23.91 -3.11
N LEU A 19 7.87 -23.87 -1.79
CA LEU A 19 6.62 -24.27 -1.12
C LEU A 19 5.50 -23.24 -1.25
N LEU A 20 5.81 -21.98 -1.60
CA LEU A 20 4.84 -20.93 -1.89
C LEU A 20 4.34 -20.94 -3.35
N ALA A 21 5.05 -21.61 -4.26
CA ALA A 21 4.77 -21.60 -5.70
C ALA A 21 3.94 -22.79 -6.22
N ALA A 22 3.69 -23.80 -5.41
CA ALA A 22 2.98 -25.01 -5.85
C ALA A 22 1.56 -25.05 -5.28
N ARG A 23 0.63 -24.32 -5.89
CA ARG A 23 -0.77 -24.74 -5.94
C ARG A 23 -1.30 -24.63 -7.36
N VAL A 24 -1.85 -25.76 -7.77
CA VAL A 24 -2.54 -26.15 -8.97
C VAL A 24 -3.39 -25.02 -9.56
N ALA A 25 -3.25 -24.78 -10.86
CA ALA A 25 -4.18 -24.04 -11.68
C ALA A 25 -5.50 -24.83 -11.83
N ASP A 26 -6.35 -24.80 -10.82
CA ASP A 26 -7.77 -24.88 -11.07
C ASP A 26 -8.18 -23.58 -11.78
N ALA A 27 -9.17 -23.66 -12.67
CA ALA A 27 -9.74 -22.48 -13.33
C ALA A 27 -10.43 -21.59 -12.27
N GLN A 28 -9.60 -20.90 -11.47
CA GLN A 28 -10.03 -20.03 -10.39
C GLN A 28 -10.45 -18.72 -11.05
N GLN A 29 -11.69 -18.31 -10.80
CA GLN A 29 -12.17 -17.01 -11.25
C GLN A 29 -11.22 -15.92 -10.73
N SER A 30 -10.89 -14.93 -11.56
CA SER A 30 -10.06 -13.82 -11.15
C SER A 30 -10.72 -13.03 -10.00
N VAL A 31 -9.93 -12.33 -9.21
CA VAL A 31 -10.48 -11.47 -8.15
C VAL A 31 -11.43 -10.42 -8.74
N SER A 32 -11.09 -9.90 -9.92
CA SER A 32 -11.93 -8.94 -10.65
C SER A 32 -13.27 -9.53 -11.09
N ASP A 33 -13.31 -10.81 -11.53
CA ASP A 33 -14.56 -11.48 -11.93
C ASP A 33 -15.48 -11.70 -10.73
N VAL A 34 -14.94 -12.16 -9.60
CA VAL A 34 -15.73 -12.35 -8.37
C VAL A 34 -16.25 -11.02 -7.86
N LEU A 35 -15.42 -9.97 -7.87
CA LEU A 35 -15.87 -8.63 -7.48
C LEU A 35 -16.99 -8.13 -8.41
N SER A 36 -16.83 -8.31 -9.73
CA SER A 36 -17.86 -7.96 -10.72
C SER A 36 -19.18 -8.70 -10.45
N PHE A 37 -19.12 -10.00 -10.17
CA PHE A 37 -20.30 -10.79 -9.82
C PHE A 37 -21.01 -10.29 -8.56
N LEU A 38 -20.23 -9.91 -7.53
CA LEU A 38 -20.77 -9.42 -6.26
C LEU A 38 -21.42 -8.05 -6.37
N VAL A 39 -20.91 -7.13 -7.20
CA VAL A 39 -21.46 -5.75 -7.31
C VAL A 39 -22.58 -5.63 -8.35
N THR A 40 -22.85 -6.65 -9.15
CA THR A 40 -23.90 -6.59 -10.17
C THR A 40 -25.28 -6.80 -9.56
N ASN A 41 -26.15 -5.77 -9.58
CA ASN A 41 -27.52 -5.90 -9.12
C ASN A 41 -28.33 -6.87 -10.00
N ARG A 42 -28.99 -7.84 -9.39
CA ARG A 42 -29.90 -8.77 -10.04
C ARG A 42 -31.21 -8.99 -9.28
N SER A 43 -31.36 -8.44 -8.09
CA SER A 43 -32.49 -8.69 -7.20
C SER A 43 -33.52 -7.57 -7.26
N ILE A 44 -33.13 -6.30 -7.27
CA ILE A 44 -34.03 -5.18 -7.28
C ILE A 44 -34.44 -4.82 -8.72
N PRO A 45 -35.75 -4.88 -9.07
CA PRO A 45 -36.21 -4.55 -10.42
C PRO A 45 -36.29 -3.04 -10.61
N THR A 46 -35.17 -2.41 -10.92
CA THR A 46 -35.07 -0.96 -11.12
C THR A 46 -35.79 -0.47 -12.40
N GLY A 47 -36.01 -1.38 -13.35
CA GLY A 47 -36.57 -1.07 -14.66
C GLY A 47 -35.63 -0.36 -15.63
N ASP A 48 -34.36 -0.18 -15.27
CA ASP A 48 -33.32 0.50 -16.06
C ASP A 48 -32.00 -0.29 -16.04
N PHE A 49 -31.97 -1.36 -16.79
CA PHE A 49 -30.83 -2.28 -16.85
C PHE A 49 -29.51 -1.62 -17.29
N VAL A 50 -29.58 -0.62 -18.18
CA VAL A 50 -28.39 0.08 -18.67
C VAL A 50 -27.71 0.85 -17.55
N ARG A 51 -28.48 1.55 -16.73
CA ARG A 51 -27.95 2.27 -15.57
C ARG A 51 -27.45 1.32 -14.49
N ASP A 52 -28.12 0.20 -14.28
CA ASP A 52 -27.69 -0.82 -13.31
C ASP A 52 -26.34 -1.40 -13.70
N GLU A 53 -26.16 -1.73 -14.97
CA GLU A 53 -24.88 -2.23 -15.50
C GLU A 53 -23.76 -1.18 -15.40
N GLN A 54 -24.04 0.07 -15.80
CA GLN A 54 -23.08 1.17 -15.69
C GLN A 54 -22.67 1.43 -14.25
N ALA A 55 -23.63 1.41 -13.31
CA ALA A 55 -23.35 1.59 -11.90
C ALA A 55 -22.49 0.43 -11.32
N ALA A 56 -22.80 -0.80 -11.69
CA ALA A 56 -22.02 -1.98 -11.28
C ALA A 56 -20.58 -1.93 -11.82
N ILE A 57 -20.40 -1.58 -13.09
CA ILE A 57 -19.07 -1.41 -13.70
C ILE A 57 -18.29 -0.30 -12.98
N ALA A 58 -18.90 0.87 -12.78
CA ALA A 58 -18.26 1.99 -12.10
C ALA A 58 -17.87 1.65 -10.66
N THR A 59 -18.72 0.92 -9.93
CA THR A 59 -18.44 0.47 -8.56
C THR A 59 -17.29 -0.53 -8.54
N ARG A 60 -17.30 -1.54 -9.41
CA ARG A 60 -16.21 -2.53 -9.54
C ARG A 60 -14.88 -1.83 -9.85
N ASP A 61 -14.85 -0.98 -10.86
CA ASP A 61 -13.64 -0.30 -11.32
C ASP A 61 -13.08 0.61 -10.22
N THR A 62 -13.94 1.29 -9.47
CA THR A 62 -13.54 2.13 -8.34
C THR A 62 -12.94 1.28 -7.22
N ILE A 63 -13.58 0.20 -6.80
CA ILE A 63 -13.05 -0.69 -5.75
C ILE A 63 -11.71 -1.29 -6.20
N SER A 64 -11.62 -1.77 -7.44
CA SER A 64 -10.39 -2.34 -8.01
C SER A 64 -9.27 -1.30 -8.04
N LYS A 65 -9.55 -0.09 -8.53
CA LYS A 65 -8.59 1.02 -8.59
C LYS A 65 -8.08 1.41 -7.20
N LEU A 66 -8.97 1.50 -6.21
CA LEU A 66 -8.59 1.83 -4.83
C LEU A 66 -7.77 0.72 -4.19
N LEU A 67 -8.08 -0.56 -4.44
CA LEU A 67 -7.28 -1.68 -3.94
C LEU A 67 -5.89 -1.71 -4.56
N VAL A 68 -5.79 -1.59 -5.89
CA VAL A 68 -4.50 -1.55 -6.59
C VAL A 68 -3.68 -0.34 -6.15
N LEU A 69 -4.32 0.83 -5.97
CA LEU A 69 -3.68 2.03 -5.46
C LEU A 69 -3.13 1.81 -4.05
N GLU A 70 -3.88 1.13 -3.19
CA GLU A 70 -3.44 0.80 -1.83
C GLU A 70 -2.23 -0.12 -1.86
N LEU A 71 -2.28 -1.21 -2.61
CA LEU A 71 -1.17 -2.15 -2.77
C LEU A 71 0.07 -1.50 -3.39
N ALA A 72 -0.12 -0.67 -4.42
CA ALA A 72 0.96 0.07 -5.05
C ALA A 72 1.61 1.11 -4.15
N THR A 73 0.88 1.60 -3.15
CA THR A 73 1.27 2.76 -2.36
C THR A 73 1.45 2.46 -0.89
N LEU A 74 1.25 1.20 -0.45
CA LEU A 74 1.75 0.77 0.84
C LEU A 74 3.23 1.16 0.91
N PRO A 75 3.60 1.98 1.90
CA PRO A 75 4.96 2.49 1.96
C PRO A 75 5.91 1.29 2.07
N SER A 76 6.77 1.12 1.08
CA SER A 76 7.88 0.18 1.19
C SER A 76 8.97 0.84 2.02
N SER A 77 9.49 0.11 3.00
CA SER A 77 10.62 0.58 3.81
C SER A 77 11.70 1.21 2.92
N SER A 78 12.24 2.34 3.32
CA SER A 78 13.33 3.02 2.62
C SER A 78 14.63 2.18 2.54
N GLY A 79 14.62 0.99 3.11
CA GLY A 79 15.70 0.00 2.97
C GLY A 79 17.05 0.39 3.58
N GLY A 80 17.10 1.43 4.42
CA GLY A 80 18.37 1.93 4.91
C GLY A 80 18.35 2.31 6.37
N GLY A 81 18.97 1.51 7.22
CA GLY A 81 19.18 1.86 8.63
C GLY A 81 20.54 2.46 8.91
N PHE A 82 21.57 1.95 8.25
CA PHE A 82 22.92 2.43 8.44
C PHE A 82 23.32 3.39 7.31
N THR A 83 24.03 4.45 7.67
CA THR A 83 24.62 5.39 6.72
C THR A 83 26.06 5.61 7.08
N TYR A 84 26.89 5.72 6.07
CA TYR A 84 28.33 5.82 6.22
C TYR A 84 28.86 7.06 5.50
N ARG A 85 29.99 7.57 5.98
CA ARG A 85 30.75 8.64 5.35
C ARG A 85 32.24 8.36 5.45
N LEU A 86 33.00 8.80 4.46
CA LEU A 86 34.46 8.87 4.58
C LEU A 86 34.80 10.01 5.56
N ASP A 87 35.62 9.71 6.55
CA ASP A 87 36.26 10.72 7.40
C ASP A 87 37.62 11.08 6.77
N PRO A 88 37.77 12.31 6.22
CA PRO A 88 39.03 12.70 5.57
C PRO A 88 40.22 12.75 6.52
N ALA A 89 39.98 13.01 7.82
CA ALA A 89 41.04 13.11 8.83
C ALA A 89 41.58 11.73 9.21
N LEU A 90 40.73 10.72 9.23
CA LEU A 90 41.09 9.34 9.61
C LEU A 90 41.36 8.45 8.40
N GLY A 91 40.98 8.87 7.17
CA GLY A 91 41.08 8.05 5.97
C GLY A 91 40.20 6.79 6.01
N THR A 92 39.26 6.72 6.94
CA THR A 92 38.39 5.55 7.17
C THR A 92 36.92 5.91 7.03
N VAL A 93 36.09 4.90 6.76
CA VAL A 93 34.65 5.07 6.69
C VAL A 93 34.06 4.93 8.10
N ILE A 94 33.34 5.97 8.53
CA ILE A 94 32.66 6.02 9.83
C ILE A 94 31.16 6.09 9.65
N ARG A 95 30.42 5.75 10.70
CA ARG A 95 28.96 5.91 10.71
C ARG A 95 28.59 7.40 10.63
N ALA A 96 27.67 7.75 9.74
CA ALA A 96 27.30 9.15 9.48
C ALA A 96 26.26 9.68 10.46
N SER A 97 25.46 8.80 11.08
CA SER A 97 24.40 9.14 12.04
C SER A 97 24.26 8.04 13.09
N ASP A 98 23.93 8.40 14.32
CA ASP A 98 23.57 7.46 15.39
C ASP A 98 22.13 6.96 15.25
N SER A 99 21.28 7.71 14.55
CA SER A 99 19.93 7.31 14.20
C SER A 99 19.93 6.26 13.10
N PHE A 100 19.01 5.30 13.19
CA PHE A 100 18.73 4.36 12.09
C PHE A 100 17.78 4.96 11.05
N GLY A 101 17.41 6.24 11.19
CA GLY A 101 16.56 6.99 10.28
C GLY A 101 15.10 6.62 10.33
N PRO A 102 14.28 7.26 9.47
CA PRO A 102 12.84 7.06 9.39
C PRO A 102 12.47 5.67 8.87
N LEU A 103 11.17 5.33 8.93
CA LEU A 103 10.61 4.04 8.50
C LEU A 103 10.32 4.05 6.99
N PHE A 104 9.55 5.03 6.54
CA PHE A 104 9.06 5.16 5.16
C PHE A 104 9.49 6.47 4.49
N THR A 105 9.56 7.55 5.25
CA THR A 105 10.11 8.83 4.78
C THR A 105 11.57 8.63 4.38
N GLU A 106 11.96 9.16 3.23
CA GLU A 106 13.36 9.11 2.81
C GLU A 106 14.20 10.09 3.62
N ARG A 107 15.48 9.78 3.81
CA ARG A 107 16.46 10.71 4.38
C ARG A 107 17.51 11.11 3.37
N SER A 108 18.13 12.28 3.55
CA SER A 108 19.17 12.79 2.67
C SER A 108 20.49 12.03 2.74
N LEU A 109 20.73 11.29 3.84
CA LEU A 109 21.92 10.45 4.00
C LEU A 109 21.80 9.16 3.22
N LEU A 110 22.86 8.79 2.52
CA LEU A 110 22.93 7.62 1.63
C LEU A 110 23.69 6.46 2.26
N ALA A 111 23.63 5.30 1.60
CA ALA A 111 24.33 4.09 2.03
C ALA A 111 25.86 4.28 2.10
N GLY A 112 26.42 5.11 1.21
CA GLY A 112 27.85 5.29 1.04
C GLY A 112 28.45 4.34 -0.01
N ARG A 113 29.53 4.77 -0.64
CA ARG A 113 30.17 4.07 -1.76
C ARG A 113 30.54 2.62 -1.40
N GLY A 114 30.11 1.68 -2.26
CA GLY A 114 30.41 0.26 -2.15
C GLY A 114 29.70 -0.47 -1.01
N ARG A 115 28.80 0.21 -0.29
CA ARG A 115 27.98 -0.40 0.75
C ARG A 115 26.67 -0.90 0.17
N ALA A 116 26.20 -2.03 0.65
CA ALA A 116 24.94 -2.63 0.23
C ALA A 116 24.13 -3.09 1.43
N SER A 117 22.82 -3.09 1.27
CA SER A 117 21.90 -3.72 2.21
C SER A 117 20.89 -4.58 1.47
N PHE A 118 20.43 -5.59 2.17
CA PHE A 118 19.32 -6.43 1.75
C PHE A 118 18.33 -6.57 2.90
N GLY A 119 17.06 -6.41 2.62
CA GLY A 119 16.01 -6.49 3.62
C GLY A 119 14.81 -7.29 3.15
N MET A 120 14.05 -7.80 4.09
CA MET A 120 12.77 -8.46 3.88
C MET A 120 11.76 -7.87 4.85
N SER A 121 10.66 -7.34 4.29
CA SER A 121 9.53 -6.84 5.08
C SER A 121 8.31 -7.73 4.90
N PHE A 122 7.52 -7.82 5.96
CA PHE A 122 6.24 -8.51 5.98
C PHE A 122 5.16 -7.56 6.50
N SER A 123 4.01 -7.55 5.84
CA SER A 123 2.80 -6.86 6.30
C SER A 123 1.56 -7.70 6.02
N SER A 124 0.58 -7.62 6.91
CA SER A 124 -0.74 -8.25 6.75
C SER A 124 -1.82 -7.20 7.00
N VAL A 125 -2.69 -7.01 6.03
CA VAL A 125 -3.69 -5.95 6.03
C VAL A 125 -5.07 -6.55 5.81
N SER A 126 -6.02 -6.14 6.64
CA SER A 126 -7.43 -6.49 6.51
C SER A 126 -8.23 -5.19 6.42
N TYR A 127 -8.90 -5.00 5.31
CA TYR A 127 -9.59 -3.74 5.03
C TYR A 127 -10.98 -3.74 5.68
N ASP A 128 -11.34 -2.61 6.29
CA ASP A 128 -12.55 -2.46 7.09
C ASP A 128 -13.59 -1.55 6.45
N ASN A 129 -13.14 -0.52 5.71
CA ASN A 129 -14.04 0.45 5.09
C ASN A 129 -13.52 0.96 3.74
N ILE A 130 -14.42 1.54 2.97
CA ILE A 130 -14.15 2.24 1.71
C ILE A 130 -14.93 3.55 1.70
N ASP A 131 -14.24 4.68 1.52
CA ASP A 131 -14.80 6.03 1.55
C ASP A 131 -15.70 6.28 2.77
N GLY A 132 -15.28 5.79 3.96
CA GLY A 132 -16.01 5.89 5.22
C GLY A 132 -17.18 4.92 5.39
N ARG A 133 -17.50 4.10 4.38
CA ARG A 133 -18.53 3.06 4.46
C ARG A 133 -17.91 1.75 4.91
N SER A 134 -18.58 1.07 5.85
CA SER A 134 -18.12 -0.25 6.31
C SER A 134 -18.26 -1.29 5.20
N LEU A 135 -17.21 -2.11 5.05
CA LEU A 135 -17.23 -3.24 4.13
C LEU A 135 -17.76 -4.53 4.76
N ARG A 136 -17.95 -4.57 6.09
CA ARG A 136 -18.11 -5.82 6.84
C ARG A 136 -19.44 -6.02 7.53
N ASP A 137 -20.18 -4.94 7.77
CA ASP A 137 -21.39 -4.96 8.61
C ASP A 137 -22.69 -5.06 7.80
N GLY A 138 -22.61 -5.16 6.47
CA GLY A 138 -23.77 -5.26 5.60
C GLY A 138 -24.53 -3.94 5.44
N THR A 139 -23.88 -2.80 5.69
CA THR A 139 -24.48 -1.46 5.51
C THR A 139 -24.13 -0.79 4.19
N LEU A 140 -23.21 -1.36 3.41
CA LEU A 140 -22.86 -0.86 2.08
C LEU A 140 -24.00 -1.15 1.10
N VAL A 141 -24.81 -0.14 0.84
CA VAL A 141 -25.96 -0.24 -0.09
C VAL A 141 -25.45 -0.26 -1.52
N SER A 142 -25.81 -1.30 -2.27
CA SER A 142 -25.55 -1.42 -3.71
C SER A 142 -26.68 -0.80 -4.52
N THR A 143 -27.93 -1.19 -4.21
CA THR A 143 -29.14 -0.68 -4.85
C THR A 143 -30.27 -0.67 -3.83
N ALA A 144 -31.14 0.33 -3.90
CA ALA A 144 -32.34 0.37 -3.06
C ALA A 144 -33.53 1.02 -3.78
N SER A 145 -34.75 0.65 -3.38
CA SER A 145 -36.00 1.31 -3.79
C SER A 145 -36.69 1.92 -2.57
N ILE A 146 -37.05 3.19 -2.66
CA ILE A 146 -37.64 3.95 -1.57
C ILE A 146 -38.87 4.75 -2.07
N PHE A 147 -39.95 4.77 -1.31
CA PHE A 147 -41.08 5.67 -1.60
C PHE A 147 -40.70 7.12 -1.29
N ARG A 148 -41.07 8.04 -2.16
CA ARG A 148 -40.83 9.47 -1.94
C ARG A 148 -41.49 9.93 -0.65
N GLY A 149 -40.70 10.51 0.22
CA GLY A 149 -41.15 10.97 1.53
C GLY A 149 -40.91 9.97 2.65
N ASP A 150 -40.56 8.73 2.36
CA ASP A 150 -40.13 7.78 3.36
C ASP A 150 -38.61 7.94 3.71
N THR A 151 -38.26 7.57 4.92
CA THR A 151 -36.88 7.63 5.41
C THR A 151 -36.12 6.32 5.25
N ALA A 152 -36.82 5.22 4.98
CA ALA A 152 -36.23 3.89 4.83
C ALA A 152 -36.68 3.22 3.53
N PRO A 153 -35.79 2.49 2.85
CA PRO A 153 -36.14 1.72 1.67
C PRO A 153 -37.04 0.54 2.04
N PHE A 154 -37.97 0.19 1.15
CA PHE A 154 -38.79 -1.02 1.26
C PHE A 154 -38.12 -2.25 0.62
N ASP A 155 -37.09 -1.99 -0.18
CA ASP A 155 -36.28 -2.98 -0.88
C ASP A 155 -34.87 -2.47 -0.95
N VAL A 156 -33.87 -3.21 -0.37
CA VAL A 156 -32.51 -2.79 -0.27
C VAL A 156 -31.56 -3.95 -0.42
N GLU A 157 -30.65 -3.81 -1.36
CA GLU A 157 -29.55 -4.75 -1.57
C GLU A 157 -28.27 -4.18 -0.96
N THR A 158 -27.63 -4.95 -0.10
CA THR A 158 -26.37 -4.59 0.56
C THR A 158 -25.26 -5.56 0.20
N ILE A 159 -24.04 -5.06 0.22
CA ILE A 159 -22.82 -5.84 -0.06
C ILE A 159 -21.94 -5.89 1.18
N THR A 160 -21.44 -7.07 1.48
CA THR A 160 -20.34 -7.29 2.43
C THR A 160 -19.11 -7.74 1.66
N LEU A 161 -17.97 -7.10 1.90
CA LEU A 161 -16.69 -7.44 1.27
C LEU A 161 -15.61 -7.59 2.33
N LYS A 162 -14.83 -8.65 2.24
CA LYS A 162 -13.67 -8.90 3.10
C LYS A 162 -12.44 -9.00 2.23
N PHE A 163 -11.64 -7.95 2.20
CA PHE A 163 -10.34 -7.93 1.55
C PHE A 163 -9.24 -8.17 2.59
N ARG A 164 -8.34 -9.08 2.29
CA ARG A 164 -7.12 -9.28 3.06
C ARG A 164 -5.93 -9.41 2.12
N THR A 165 -4.86 -8.70 2.44
CA THR A 165 -3.58 -8.80 1.72
C THR A 165 -2.46 -9.18 2.68
N ASP A 166 -1.65 -10.15 2.29
CA ASP A 166 -0.41 -10.51 2.94
C ASP A 166 0.73 -10.20 1.95
N THR A 167 1.65 -9.33 2.35
CA THR A 167 2.72 -8.85 1.44
C THR A 167 4.09 -9.14 2.04
N VAL A 168 4.95 -9.75 1.25
CA VAL A 168 6.38 -9.90 1.52
C VAL A 168 7.13 -9.05 0.50
N THR A 169 7.95 -8.09 0.94
CA THR A 169 8.77 -7.28 0.03
C THR A 169 10.24 -7.54 0.28
N LEU A 170 10.97 -7.89 -0.78
CA LEU A 170 12.42 -7.95 -0.77
C LEU A 170 12.95 -6.58 -1.18
N ASN A 171 13.82 -6.01 -0.36
CA ASN A 171 14.42 -4.70 -0.58
C ASN A 171 15.93 -4.82 -0.72
N GLY A 172 16.52 -4.09 -1.65
CA GLY A 172 17.96 -4.01 -1.81
C GLY A 172 18.39 -2.57 -2.04
N THR A 173 19.49 -2.14 -1.44
CA THR A 173 20.08 -0.82 -1.67
C THR A 173 21.59 -0.97 -1.89
N VAL A 174 22.14 -0.24 -2.86
CA VAL A 174 23.58 -0.20 -3.17
C VAL A 174 24.02 1.24 -3.32
N GLY A 175 25.02 1.63 -2.57
CA GLY A 175 25.71 2.91 -2.71
C GLY A 175 26.70 2.85 -3.88
N ILE A 176 26.39 3.55 -4.95
CA ILE A 176 27.23 3.61 -6.17
C ILE A 176 28.42 4.57 -5.95
N THR A 177 28.12 5.72 -5.37
CA THR A 177 29.11 6.72 -4.96
C THR A 177 28.79 7.22 -3.55
N ASP A 178 29.58 8.13 -3.01
CA ASP A 178 29.25 8.79 -1.74
C ASP A 178 28.02 9.73 -1.84
N GLN A 179 27.60 10.06 -3.07
CA GLN A 179 26.51 10.96 -3.37
C GLN A 179 25.34 10.31 -4.12
N LEU A 180 25.44 9.03 -4.50
CA LEU A 180 24.40 8.32 -5.27
C LEU A 180 24.18 6.92 -4.72
N ASP A 181 22.96 6.57 -4.40
CA ASP A 181 22.53 5.20 -4.19
C ASP A 181 21.35 4.82 -5.10
N ILE A 182 21.22 3.51 -5.30
CA ILE A 182 20.09 2.91 -6.03
C ILE A 182 19.51 1.83 -5.14
N SER A 183 18.18 1.78 -5.08
CA SER A 183 17.44 0.75 -4.35
C SER A 183 16.34 0.15 -5.20
N ALA A 184 15.98 -1.10 -4.89
CA ALA A 184 14.86 -1.80 -5.51
C ALA A 184 14.02 -2.51 -4.44
N GLY A 185 12.71 -2.54 -4.68
CA GLY A 185 11.74 -3.29 -3.89
C GLY A 185 10.94 -4.24 -4.77
N ILE A 186 10.87 -5.51 -4.38
CA ILE A 186 10.18 -6.58 -5.12
C ILE A 186 9.10 -7.15 -4.20
N PRO A 187 7.83 -6.75 -4.35
CA PRO A 187 6.74 -7.23 -3.51
C PRO A 187 6.16 -8.54 -4.06
N PHE A 188 5.91 -9.49 -3.18
CA PHE A 188 5.08 -10.68 -3.39
C PHE A 188 3.81 -10.52 -2.57
N ILE A 189 2.68 -10.58 -3.23
CA ILE A 189 1.38 -10.26 -2.65
C ILE A 189 0.50 -11.49 -2.72
N ARG A 190 -0.20 -11.78 -1.63
CA ARG A 190 -1.36 -12.67 -1.61
C ARG A 190 -2.58 -11.84 -1.29
N LEU A 191 -3.58 -11.89 -2.16
CA LEU A 191 -4.86 -11.21 -2.02
C LEU A 191 -5.98 -12.23 -1.85
N ASN A 192 -6.80 -12.06 -0.84
CA ASN A 192 -8.01 -12.85 -0.61
C ASN A 192 -9.21 -11.90 -0.61
N LEU A 193 -10.24 -12.27 -1.35
CA LEU A 193 -11.55 -11.63 -1.38
C LEU A 193 -12.62 -12.64 -0.99
N GLU A 194 -13.47 -12.28 -0.07
CA GLU A 194 -14.74 -12.95 0.21
C GLU A 194 -15.83 -11.89 0.20
N GLY A 195 -17.00 -12.21 -0.35
CA GLY A 195 -18.10 -11.27 -0.36
C GLY A 195 -19.46 -11.95 -0.43
N GLU A 196 -20.46 -11.19 0.00
CA GLU A 196 -21.84 -11.61 0.01
C GLU A 196 -22.73 -10.40 -0.34
N ARG A 197 -23.78 -10.65 -1.12
CA ARG A 197 -24.81 -9.68 -1.45
C ARG A 197 -26.14 -10.18 -0.93
N VAL A 198 -26.77 -9.37 -0.08
CA VAL A 198 -28.03 -9.70 0.60
C VAL A 198 -29.10 -8.69 0.20
N ASP A 199 -30.20 -9.20 -0.27
CA ASP A 199 -31.41 -8.44 -0.52
C ASP A 199 -32.32 -8.48 0.71
N ASN A 200 -32.82 -7.32 1.12
CA ASN A 200 -33.80 -7.17 2.19
C ASN A 200 -35.09 -6.52 1.63
N TYR A 201 -36.05 -7.37 1.30
CA TYR A 201 -37.35 -6.96 0.85
C TYR A 201 -38.36 -7.00 2.01
N ARG A 202 -38.81 -5.85 2.47
CA ARG A 202 -39.82 -5.72 3.55
C ARG A 202 -39.47 -6.53 4.82
N GLY A 203 -38.19 -6.52 5.19
CA GLY A 203 -37.68 -7.22 6.38
C GLY A 203 -37.39 -8.71 6.19
N GLN A 204 -37.58 -9.26 5.00
CA GLN A 204 -37.14 -10.61 4.64
C GLN A 204 -35.77 -10.53 3.95
N GLN A 205 -34.77 -11.22 4.50
CA GLN A 205 -33.43 -11.25 3.97
C GLN A 205 -33.21 -12.50 3.11
N LEU A 206 -32.63 -12.30 1.92
CA LEU A 206 -32.28 -13.36 0.99
C LEU A 206 -30.88 -13.12 0.44
N VAL A 207 -30.00 -14.10 0.60
CA VAL A 207 -28.67 -14.07 -0.02
C VAL A 207 -28.80 -14.22 -1.54
N GLN A 208 -28.40 -13.22 -2.28
CA GLN A 208 -28.50 -13.16 -3.74
C GLN A 208 -27.24 -13.66 -4.43
N ALA A 209 -26.09 -13.41 -3.82
CA ALA A 209 -24.80 -13.84 -4.31
C ALA A 209 -23.82 -14.02 -3.15
N SER A 210 -22.96 -15.02 -3.27
CA SER A 210 -21.78 -15.15 -2.44
C SER A 210 -20.63 -15.65 -3.29
N GLY A 211 -19.41 -15.20 -3.01
CA GLY A 211 -18.25 -15.58 -3.77
C GLY A 211 -16.95 -15.34 -3.01
N SER A 212 -15.93 -16.07 -3.39
CA SER A 212 -14.57 -15.87 -2.88
C SER A 212 -13.55 -16.09 -3.96
N ALA A 213 -12.46 -15.35 -3.89
CA ALA A 213 -11.29 -15.51 -4.75
C ALA A 213 -10.01 -15.35 -3.93
N SER A 214 -8.97 -16.02 -4.34
CA SER A 214 -7.64 -15.87 -3.75
C SER A 214 -6.60 -15.93 -4.86
N THR A 215 -5.71 -14.97 -4.88
CA THR A 215 -4.59 -14.94 -5.82
C THR A 215 -3.29 -14.66 -5.07
N ALA A 216 -2.16 -15.07 -5.65
CA ALA A 216 -0.84 -14.76 -5.14
C ALA A 216 0.15 -14.62 -6.28
N GLY A 217 0.99 -13.60 -6.23
CA GLY A 217 1.96 -13.35 -7.29
C GLY A 217 2.89 -12.20 -6.98
N LEU A 218 3.66 -11.84 -7.99
CA LEU A 218 4.51 -10.66 -7.98
C LEU A 218 3.64 -9.41 -8.08
N GLY A 219 3.94 -8.41 -7.26
CA GLY A 219 3.40 -7.07 -7.43
C GLY A 219 4.30 -6.19 -8.31
N ASP A 220 4.06 -4.89 -8.31
CA ASP A 220 4.87 -3.95 -9.10
C ASP A 220 6.23 -3.70 -8.48
N ILE A 221 7.29 -3.94 -9.24
CA ILE A 221 8.67 -3.67 -8.82
C ILE A 221 8.90 -2.17 -8.80
N VAL A 222 9.56 -1.71 -7.73
CA VAL A 222 9.92 -0.30 -7.54
C VAL A 222 11.43 -0.17 -7.59
N VAL A 223 11.92 0.77 -8.39
CA VAL A 223 13.33 1.16 -8.46
C VAL A 223 13.44 2.61 -8.07
N ARG A 224 14.40 2.92 -7.19
CA ARG A 224 14.67 4.27 -6.71
C ARG A 224 16.13 4.62 -6.90
N ALA A 225 16.38 5.89 -7.21
CA ALA A 225 17.71 6.48 -7.20
C ALA A 225 17.66 7.75 -6.34
N ARG A 226 18.68 7.97 -5.51
CA ARG A 226 18.81 9.20 -4.70
C ARG A 226 20.19 9.80 -4.90
N TYR A 227 20.22 11.11 -5.05
CA TYR A 227 21.43 11.90 -5.18
C TYR A 227 21.48 12.96 -4.08
N ASN A 228 22.50 12.90 -3.24
CA ASN A 228 22.73 13.89 -2.19
C ASN A 228 23.38 15.12 -2.79
N MET A 229 22.64 16.24 -2.79
CA MET A 229 23.10 17.52 -3.33
C MET A 229 23.90 18.35 -2.34
N TYR A 230 23.54 18.24 -1.06
CA TYR A 230 24.16 19.01 0.01
C TYR A 230 24.22 18.21 1.29
N ARG A 231 25.34 18.21 1.97
CA ARG A 231 25.60 17.50 3.22
C ARG A 231 26.30 18.40 4.23
N ALA A 232 25.76 18.44 5.44
CA ALA A 232 26.36 19.11 6.61
C ALA A 232 26.27 18.14 7.81
N GLY A 233 27.31 17.36 8.04
CA GLY A 233 27.31 16.31 9.06
C GLY A 233 26.31 15.20 8.77
N ALA A 234 25.34 15.03 9.67
CA ALA A 234 24.20 14.12 9.53
C ALA A 234 22.96 14.77 8.88
N SER A 235 23.01 16.08 8.61
CA SER A 235 21.95 16.86 7.95
C SER A 235 22.24 17.02 6.46
N GLY A 236 21.24 17.34 5.64
CA GLY A 236 21.45 17.58 4.23
C GLY A 236 20.19 17.61 3.38
N MET A 237 20.39 17.73 2.08
CA MET A 237 19.35 17.74 1.06
C MET A 237 19.70 16.77 -0.06
N ALA A 238 18.69 16.07 -0.57
CA ALA A 238 18.83 15.14 -1.69
C ALA A 238 17.66 15.29 -2.66
N VAL A 239 17.90 14.87 -3.89
CA VAL A 239 16.83 14.62 -4.86
C VAL A 239 16.74 13.13 -5.10
N GLY A 240 15.54 12.65 -5.37
CA GLY A 240 15.27 11.27 -5.68
C GLY A 240 14.37 11.12 -6.89
N ALA A 241 14.40 9.94 -7.47
CA ALA A 241 13.46 9.51 -8.50
C ALA A 241 13.03 8.07 -8.19
N GLU A 242 11.75 7.82 -8.28
CA GLU A 242 11.16 6.48 -8.17
C GLU A 242 10.51 6.12 -9.50
N VAL A 243 10.77 4.91 -9.97
CA VAL A 243 10.07 4.29 -11.10
C VAL A 243 9.38 3.03 -10.60
N ARG A 244 8.09 2.91 -10.83
CA ARG A 244 7.33 1.69 -10.60
C ARG A 244 7.06 1.02 -11.94
N LEU A 245 7.39 -0.25 -12.02
CA LEU A 245 7.25 -1.06 -13.22
C LEU A 245 6.00 -1.94 -13.08
N PRO A 246 5.13 -2.04 -14.11
CA PRO A 246 3.90 -2.83 -14.07
C PRO A 246 4.21 -4.32 -14.25
N THR A 247 4.80 -4.93 -13.22
CA THR A 247 5.18 -6.36 -13.22
C THR A 247 4.14 -7.25 -12.57
N GLY A 248 3.21 -6.66 -11.82
CA GLY A 248 2.10 -7.38 -11.21
C GLY A 248 0.99 -7.68 -12.21
N ASN A 249 0.19 -8.72 -11.93
CA ASN A 249 -0.97 -9.06 -12.74
C ASN A 249 -2.13 -8.08 -12.45
N GLU A 250 -2.56 -7.33 -13.47
CA GLU A 250 -3.64 -6.35 -13.37
C GLU A 250 -5.02 -7.01 -13.19
N GLU A 251 -5.29 -8.14 -13.88
CA GLU A 251 -6.56 -8.87 -13.78
C GLU A 251 -6.80 -9.44 -12.38
N ASP A 252 -5.72 -9.81 -11.70
CA ASP A 252 -5.73 -10.29 -10.31
C ASP A 252 -5.56 -9.17 -9.27
N LEU A 253 -5.55 -7.91 -9.70
CA LEU A 253 -5.37 -6.73 -8.87
C LEU A 253 -4.04 -6.70 -8.08
N LEU A 254 -3.00 -7.39 -8.57
CA LEU A 254 -1.67 -7.43 -7.97
C LEU A 254 -0.73 -6.34 -8.49
N GLY A 255 -1.09 -5.66 -9.58
CA GLY A 255 -0.30 -4.61 -10.23
C GLY A 255 -1.15 -3.50 -10.80
N THR A 256 -0.49 -2.39 -11.12
CA THR A 256 -1.13 -1.16 -11.63
C THR A 256 -1.37 -1.17 -13.14
N GLY A 257 -0.82 -2.14 -13.87
CA GLY A 257 -0.88 -2.21 -15.33
C GLY A 257 -0.14 -1.06 -16.04
N SER A 258 0.43 -0.09 -15.30
CA SER A 258 1.04 1.10 -15.87
C SER A 258 2.30 1.54 -15.13
N THR A 259 3.30 2.05 -15.90
CA THR A 259 4.51 2.62 -15.32
C THR A 259 4.22 3.99 -14.72
N SER A 260 4.71 4.23 -13.49
CA SER A 260 4.71 5.56 -12.87
C SER A 260 6.12 6.06 -12.60
N PHE A 261 6.27 7.39 -12.59
CA PHE A 261 7.52 8.08 -12.26
C PHE A 261 7.26 9.15 -11.21
N THR A 262 8.06 9.14 -10.13
CA THR A 262 7.91 10.09 -9.04
C THR A 262 9.24 10.77 -8.73
N PRO A 263 9.50 11.99 -9.22
CA PRO A 263 10.58 12.83 -8.72
C PRO A 263 10.29 13.26 -7.28
N ARG A 264 11.35 13.34 -6.45
CA ARG A 264 11.26 13.68 -5.02
C ARG A 264 12.32 14.69 -4.62
N PHE A 265 11.99 15.54 -3.68
CA PHE A 265 12.92 16.38 -2.94
C PHE A 265 12.91 15.95 -1.47
N ILE A 266 14.09 15.79 -0.88
CA ILE A 266 14.29 15.19 0.44
C ILE A 266 15.14 16.13 1.26
N GLY A 267 14.71 16.42 2.49
CA GLY A 267 15.45 17.20 3.48
C GLY A 267 15.61 16.42 4.78
N SER A 268 16.76 16.54 5.41
CA SER A 268 17.03 15.95 6.72
C SER A 268 17.81 16.92 7.58
N TYR A 269 17.40 17.04 8.84
CA TYR A 269 18.13 17.75 9.88
C TYR A 269 18.28 16.81 11.07
N GLU A 270 19.51 16.49 11.42
CA GLU A 270 19.81 15.64 12.58
C GLU A 270 20.77 16.37 13.51
N GLN A 271 20.37 16.46 14.77
CA GLN A 271 21.20 17.03 15.85
C GLN A 271 21.12 16.12 17.07
N ASP A 272 22.29 15.76 17.59
CA ASP A 272 22.44 14.89 18.76
C ASP A 272 21.63 13.57 18.60
N ARG A 273 20.56 13.43 19.37
CA ARG A 273 19.71 12.24 19.42
C ARG A 273 18.41 12.36 18.66
N VAL A 274 18.16 13.52 18.03
CA VAL A 274 16.89 13.80 17.35
C VAL A 274 17.14 14.12 15.89
N GLY A 275 16.35 13.53 15.02
CA GLY A 275 16.33 13.82 13.60
C GLY A 275 14.93 14.23 13.14
N ILE A 276 14.88 15.19 12.21
CA ILE A 276 13.67 15.58 11.48
C ILE A 276 13.93 15.37 10.01
N HIS A 277 13.01 14.68 9.34
CA HIS A 277 13.11 14.35 7.94
C HIS A 277 11.83 14.77 7.23
N GLY A 278 11.95 15.16 5.99
CA GLY A 278 10.80 15.52 5.17
C GLY A 278 11.05 15.24 3.70
N GLU A 279 10.01 14.88 2.99
CA GLU A 279 10.05 14.74 1.55
C GLU A 279 8.78 15.25 0.89
N VAL A 280 8.92 15.68 -0.36
CA VAL A 280 7.81 16.00 -1.25
C VAL A 280 8.11 15.41 -2.63
N GLY A 281 7.10 14.86 -3.27
CA GLY A 281 7.22 14.26 -4.59
C GLY A 281 5.93 14.42 -5.39
N TYR A 282 6.03 14.23 -6.69
CA TYR A 282 4.86 14.23 -7.57
C TYR A 282 4.88 13.01 -8.48
N THR A 283 3.88 12.16 -8.35
CA THR A 283 3.73 10.96 -9.17
C THR A 283 3.08 11.33 -10.50
N LEU A 284 3.81 11.06 -11.56
CA LEU A 284 3.38 11.22 -12.95
C LEU A 284 2.93 9.86 -13.48
N ARG A 285 1.80 9.81 -14.16
CA ARG A 285 1.22 8.58 -14.72
C ARG A 285 0.83 7.56 -13.63
N GLY A 286 0.69 6.29 -14.00
CA GLY A 286 0.23 5.23 -13.10
C GLY A 286 -1.29 5.24 -12.97
N VAL A 287 -1.81 4.70 -11.88
CA VAL A 287 -3.25 4.62 -11.59
C VAL A 287 -3.86 6.02 -11.37
N SER A 288 -3.10 6.94 -10.78
CA SER A 288 -3.50 8.32 -10.54
C SER A 288 -2.26 9.19 -10.36
N GLU A 289 -2.30 10.40 -10.89
CA GLU A 289 -1.33 11.43 -10.54
C GLU A 289 -1.52 11.85 -9.08
N ALA A 290 -0.42 12.07 -8.37
CA ALA A 290 -0.48 12.37 -6.96
C ALA A 290 0.64 13.29 -6.49
N LEU A 291 0.29 14.29 -5.68
CA LEU A 291 1.26 14.98 -4.83
C LEU A 291 1.47 14.11 -3.59
N THR A 292 2.72 13.72 -3.32
CA THR A 292 3.11 12.97 -2.12
C THR A 292 3.95 13.84 -1.21
N TYR A 293 3.74 13.75 0.09
CA TYR A 293 4.55 14.45 1.09
C TYR A 293 4.65 13.59 2.35
N ALA A 294 5.79 13.66 3.01
CA ALA A 294 6.00 12.96 4.26
C ALA A 294 6.88 13.77 5.21
N GLY A 295 6.66 13.57 6.49
CA GLY A 295 7.46 14.12 7.57
C GLY A 295 7.71 13.07 8.64
N ALA A 296 8.93 13.01 9.17
CA ALA A 296 9.30 12.07 10.20
C ALA A 296 10.12 12.73 11.31
N VAL A 297 9.93 12.24 12.53
CA VAL A 297 10.78 12.53 13.67
C VAL A 297 11.40 11.22 14.16
N THR A 298 12.71 11.22 14.31
CA THR A 298 13.49 10.09 14.85
C THR A 298 14.13 10.49 16.16
N ALA A 299 14.15 9.58 17.13
CA ALA A 299 14.78 9.78 18.43
C ALA A 299 15.65 8.56 18.80
N VAL A 300 16.93 8.76 19.05
CA VAL A 300 17.85 7.74 19.53
C VAL A 300 17.59 7.49 21.02
N ALA A 301 16.77 6.51 21.34
CA ALA A 301 16.41 6.15 22.72
C ALA A 301 17.56 5.43 23.43
N ALA A 302 18.33 4.62 22.69
CA ALA A 302 19.51 3.91 23.16
C ALA A 302 20.51 3.72 21.98
N PRO A 303 21.78 3.38 22.22
CA PRO A 303 22.78 3.22 21.16
C PRO A 303 22.39 2.25 20.03
N ARG A 304 21.43 1.36 20.30
CA ARG A 304 20.93 0.34 19.36
C ARG A 304 19.46 0.48 19.05
N LEU A 305 18.79 1.55 19.52
CA LEU A 305 17.34 1.71 19.39
C LEU A 305 16.99 3.13 18.97
N THR A 306 16.30 3.25 17.84
CA THR A 306 15.68 4.49 17.34
C THR A 306 14.17 4.35 17.36
N LEU A 307 13.48 5.28 18.02
CA LEU A 307 12.02 5.44 17.93
C LEU A 307 11.70 6.38 16.78
N VAL A 308 10.57 6.11 16.12
CA VAL A 308 10.18 6.85 14.92
C VAL A 308 8.68 7.14 14.94
N GLY A 309 8.34 8.39 14.64
CA GLY A 309 6.98 8.83 14.33
C GLY A 309 6.95 9.51 12.96
N GLU A 310 5.98 9.16 12.11
CA GLU A 310 5.87 9.72 10.76
C GLU A 310 4.44 10.11 10.43
N LEU A 311 4.32 11.09 9.54
CA LEU A 311 3.08 11.49 8.88
C LEU A 311 3.29 11.38 7.38
N LEU A 312 2.46 10.58 6.71
CA LEU A 312 2.53 10.35 5.28
C LEU A 312 1.25 10.89 4.64
N GLY A 313 1.40 11.78 3.68
CA GLY A 313 0.27 12.41 3.01
C GLY A 313 0.32 12.21 1.49
N ARG A 314 -0.86 12.12 0.90
CA ARG A 314 -1.02 11.99 -0.53
C ARG A 314 -2.31 12.68 -0.99
N ARG A 315 -2.16 13.55 -1.98
CA ARG A 315 -3.27 14.15 -2.71
C ARG A 315 -3.37 13.51 -4.08
N LEU A 316 -4.42 12.74 -4.28
CA LEU A 316 -4.68 11.95 -5.48
C LEU A 316 -5.61 12.74 -6.41
N ASN A 317 -5.27 12.84 -7.68
CA ASN A 317 -6.11 13.49 -8.69
C ASN A 317 -7.00 12.45 -9.38
N ALA A 318 -8.28 12.76 -9.58
CA ALA A 318 -9.24 11.94 -10.34
C ALA A 318 -9.28 10.46 -9.87
N VAL A 319 -9.35 10.25 -8.57
CA VAL A 319 -9.62 8.94 -7.98
C VAL A 319 -11.12 8.80 -7.81
N GLY A 320 -11.69 7.72 -8.35
CA GLY A 320 -13.10 7.44 -8.15
C GLY A 320 -13.40 7.30 -6.65
N ARG A 321 -14.50 7.91 -6.20
CA ARG A 321 -15.08 7.71 -4.88
C ARG A 321 -16.43 7.06 -5.02
N LEU A 322 -16.76 6.16 -4.12
CA LEU A 322 -18.08 5.54 -4.11
C LEU A 322 -19.13 6.54 -3.61
N VAL A 323 -20.13 6.79 -4.46
CA VAL A 323 -21.26 7.68 -4.18
C VAL A 323 -22.57 6.99 -4.45
N GLU A 324 -23.63 7.41 -3.77
CA GLU A 324 -24.99 6.96 -4.03
C GLU A 324 -25.69 7.99 -4.91
N THR A 325 -26.29 7.53 -6.01
CA THR A 325 -27.13 8.35 -6.89
C THR A 325 -28.57 7.94 -6.76
N THR A 326 -29.47 8.92 -6.60
CA THR A 326 -30.91 8.69 -6.47
C THR A 326 -31.63 9.24 -7.69
N LEU A 327 -32.42 8.41 -8.35
CA LEU A 327 -33.19 8.78 -9.52
C LEU A 327 -34.62 8.22 -9.42
N PRO A 328 -35.62 8.91 -10.00
CA PRO A 328 -36.97 8.38 -10.07
C PRO A 328 -37.01 7.01 -10.76
N HIS A 329 -37.77 6.07 -10.19
CA HIS A 329 -38.01 4.78 -10.83
C HIS A 329 -38.84 5.00 -12.14
N PRO A 330 -38.37 4.43 -13.28
CA PRO A 330 -38.97 4.75 -14.59
C PRO A 330 -40.40 4.25 -14.77
N ARG A 331 -40.83 3.26 -13.99
CA ARG A 331 -42.15 2.62 -14.12
C ARG A 331 -43.07 2.74 -12.90
N LEU A 332 -42.50 3.08 -11.73
CA LEU A 332 -43.26 3.17 -10.47
C LEU A 332 -43.32 4.62 -10.03
N ALA A 333 -44.55 5.20 -10.13
CA ALA A 333 -44.75 6.57 -9.67
C ALA A 333 -44.54 6.67 -8.15
N GLY A 334 -43.88 7.72 -7.71
CA GLY A 334 -43.63 7.94 -6.29
C GLY A 334 -42.51 7.07 -5.67
N VAL A 335 -41.78 6.33 -6.48
CA VAL A 335 -40.61 5.54 -6.04
C VAL A 335 -39.34 6.14 -6.61
N ASP A 336 -38.30 6.22 -5.80
CA ASP A 336 -36.93 6.55 -6.21
C ASP A 336 -36.04 5.34 -6.06
N THR A 337 -35.07 5.21 -6.95
CA THR A 337 -34.06 4.14 -6.93
C THR A 337 -32.68 4.72 -6.62
N VAL A 338 -32.06 4.20 -5.60
CA VAL A 338 -30.67 4.49 -5.20
C VAL A 338 -29.75 3.47 -5.84
N ARG A 339 -28.59 3.91 -6.33
CA ARG A 339 -27.53 3.06 -6.87
C ARG A 339 -26.19 3.51 -6.37
N LEU A 340 -25.37 2.55 -5.96
CA LEU A 340 -23.95 2.79 -5.72
C LEU A 340 -23.25 2.96 -7.08
N THR A 341 -22.48 4.03 -7.22
CA THR A 341 -21.72 4.36 -8.42
C THR A 341 -20.44 5.09 -8.02
N SER A 342 -19.73 5.66 -8.95
CA SER A 342 -18.53 6.45 -8.68
C SER A 342 -18.65 7.88 -9.13
N SER A 343 -17.94 8.78 -8.45
CA SER A 343 -17.63 10.14 -8.91
C SER A 343 -16.15 10.35 -8.96
N ASP A 344 -15.65 11.07 -9.97
CA ASP A 344 -14.24 11.46 -10.06
C ASP A 344 -14.00 12.70 -9.17
N GLU A 345 -13.28 12.49 -8.09
CA GLU A 345 -12.95 13.56 -7.15
C GLU A 345 -11.45 13.53 -6.81
N THR A 346 -10.94 14.67 -6.36
CA THR A 346 -9.63 14.72 -5.71
C THR A 346 -9.73 14.14 -4.31
N ALA A 347 -8.79 13.30 -3.94
CA ALA A 347 -8.79 12.61 -2.66
C ALA A 347 -7.51 12.92 -1.84
N ASP A 348 -7.67 13.42 -0.64
CA ASP A 348 -6.58 13.65 0.30
C ASP A 348 -6.49 12.50 1.30
N ARG A 349 -5.38 11.76 1.28
CA ARG A 349 -5.11 10.65 2.19
C ARG A 349 -3.97 10.99 3.13
N LEU A 350 -4.20 10.77 4.42
CA LEU A 350 -3.22 11.00 5.48
C LEU A 350 -3.10 9.75 6.35
N LEU A 351 -1.86 9.33 6.62
CA LEU A 351 -1.51 8.19 7.45
C LEU A 351 -0.56 8.63 8.55
N VAL A 352 -0.75 8.15 9.76
CA VAL A 352 0.23 8.25 10.83
C VAL A 352 0.92 6.91 11.03
N VAL A 353 2.22 6.96 11.31
CA VAL A 353 3.05 5.80 11.56
C VAL A 353 3.78 5.96 12.87
N ALA A 354 3.83 4.90 13.66
CA ALA A 354 4.67 4.81 14.84
C ALA A 354 5.44 3.49 14.82
N GLY A 355 6.70 3.52 15.19
CA GLY A 355 7.52 2.32 15.20
C GLY A 355 8.89 2.54 15.79
N PHE A 356 9.72 1.51 15.66
CA PHE A 356 11.10 1.54 16.10
C PHE A 356 12.01 0.76 15.17
N LYS A 357 13.30 1.09 15.22
CA LYS A 357 14.40 0.36 14.57
C LYS A 357 15.38 -0.08 15.65
N TRP A 358 15.64 -1.38 15.71
CA TRP A 358 16.52 -1.99 16.69
C TRP A 358 17.66 -2.76 16.03
N ASN A 359 18.89 -2.34 16.31
CA ASN A 359 20.10 -3.05 15.89
C ASN A 359 20.34 -4.25 16.82
N ILE A 360 19.85 -5.42 16.41
CA ILE A 360 19.94 -6.67 17.18
C ILE A 360 21.35 -7.27 17.17
N ALA A 361 22.08 -7.10 16.08
CA ALA A 361 23.47 -7.47 15.94
C ALA A 361 24.16 -6.47 15.01
N SER A 362 25.49 -6.38 14.99
CA SER A 362 26.24 -5.32 14.31
C SER A 362 25.73 -4.93 12.91
N THR A 363 25.37 -5.93 12.10
CA THR A 363 24.92 -5.77 10.71
C THR A 363 23.41 -6.02 10.52
N TRP A 364 22.68 -6.42 11.59
CA TRP A 364 21.26 -6.74 11.53
C TRP A 364 20.41 -5.68 12.18
N LEU A 365 19.38 -5.23 11.46
CA LEU A 365 18.40 -4.27 11.94
C LEU A 365 17.01 -4.88 11.89
N LEU A 366 16.30 -4.87 13.01
CA LEU A 366 14.88 -5.18 13.11
C LEU A 366 14.11 -3.87 13.13
N THR A 367 13.12 -3.76 12.27
CA THR A 367 12.16 -2.66 12.25
C THR A 367 10.77 -3.22 12.55
N ALA A 368 10.01 -2.61 13.44
CA ALA A 368 8.60 -2.89 13.62
C ALA A 368 7.81 -1.59 13.69
N ASN A 369 6.68 -1.56 13.02
CA ASN A 369 5.83 -0.38 12.96
C ASN A 369 4.36 -0.72 12.75
N VAL A 370 3.51 0.27 13.00
CA VAL A 370 2.08 0.24 12.75
C VAL A 370 1.69 1.54 12.06
N LEU A 371 0.95 1.41 10.94
CA LEU A 371 0.32 2.54 10.27
C LEU A 371 -1.17 2.59 10.62
N ARG A 372 -1.69 3.80 10.65
CA ARG A 372 -3.12 4.08 10.82
C ARG A 372 -3.56 5.20 9.87
N PRO A 373 -4.60 5.01 9.06
CA PRO A 373 -5.25 6.08 8.32
C PRO A 373 -5.86 7.12 9.28
N LEU A 374 -5.73 8.40 8.94
CA LEU A 374 -6.36 9.53 9.63
C LEU A 374 -7.53 10.11 8.82
N THR A 375 -7.65 9.72 7.55
CA THR A 375 -8.74 10.10 6.65
C THR A 375 -9.51 8.86 6.22
N ASP A 376 -10.81 9.01 5.99
CA ASP A 376 -11.70 7.91 5.58
C ASP A 376 -11.78 7.74 4.05
N VAL A 377 -10.94 8.44 3.29
CA VAL A 377 -10.91 8.41 1.83
C VAL A 377 -10.24 7.15 1.32
N GLY A 378 -10.84 6.50 0.34
CA GLY A 378 -10.34 5.29 -0.28
C GLY A 378 -10.56 4.04 0.54
N LEU A 379 -9.79 3.00 0.24
CA LEU A 379 -9.84 1.71 0.95
C LEU A 379 -8.96 1.79 2.20
N ASN A 380 -9.53 1.54 3.37
CA ASN A 380 -8.86 1.70 4.66
C ASN A 380 -8.89 0.44 5.50
N ALA A 381 -7.76 0.18 6.15
CA ALA A 381 -7.62 -0.78 7.23
C ALA A 381 -7.44 -0.02 8.55
N ARG A 382 -8.03 -0.50 9.62
CA ARG A 382 -7.89 0.13 10.95
C ARG A 382 -6.44 0.22 11.42
N TRP A 383 -5.66 -0.83 11.14
CA TRP A 383 -4.24 -0.96 11.50
C TRP A 383 -3.49 -1.72 10.42
N VAL A 384 -2.31 -1.25 10.07
CA VAL A 384 -1.41 -1.91 9.13
C VAL A 384 -0.08 -2.18 9.85
N PRO A 385 0.08 -3.35 10.49
CA PRO A 385 1.34 -3.74 11.10
C PRO A 385 2.34 -4.17 10.03
N SER A 386 3.62 -3.83 10.24
CA SER A 386 4.71 -4.39 9.44
C SER A 386 5.97 -4.64 10.27
N VAL A 387 6.74 -5.63 9.83
CA VAL A 387 8.03 -5.99 10.40
C VAL A 387 9.03 -6.14 9.26
N THR A 388 10.23 -5.59 9.45
CA THR A 388 11.31 -5.66 8.45
C THR A 388 12.60 -6.14 9.13
N PHE A 389 13.32 -7.01 8.44
CA PHE A 389 14.67 -7.43 8.79
C PHE A 389 15.62 -6.96 7.70
N ASP A 390 16.61 -6.17 8.06
CA ASP A 390 17.64 -5.68 7.14
C ASP A 390 19.01 -6.22 7.56
N TYR A 391 19.77 -6.61 6.55
CA TYR A 391 21.17 -7.00 6.67
C TYR A 391 22.06 -6.05 5.87
N TRP A 392 23.19 -5.64 6.46
CA TRP A 392 24.16 -4.76 5.83
C TRP A 392 25.45 -5.53 5.56
N PHE A 393 25.91 -5.42 4.34
CA PHE A 393 27.19 -5.95 3.91
C PHE A 393 28.27 -4.92 4.23
N ASP A 394 29.32 -5.38 4.95
CA ASP A 394 30.50 -4.57 5.29
C ASP A 394 31.50 -4.53 4.12
#